data_4707c7179776caebd00dd4ea768439b2
#
_entry.id   4707c7179776caebd00dd4ea768439b2
#
_cell.length_a   1.000
_cell.length_b   1.000
_cell.length_c   1.000
_cell.angle_alpha   90.00
_cell.angle_beta   90.00
_cell.angle_gamma   90.00
#
_symmetry.space_group_name_H-M   'P 1'
#
loop_
_entity.id
_entity.type
_entity.pdbx_description
1 polymer ?
#
loop_
_entity_poly.entity_id
_entity_poly.type
_entity_poly.pdbx_seq_one_letter_code
_entity_poly.pdbx_strand_id
1 'polypeptide(L)'
;MTRNKKKETDPGLDRSKIITFADGIPAFENEKEYYLFPLQEGSPFFYLKSANSDLCLLMADPFSFFPDYQIDFPDPLLEVLGAGESTAGLMVFCILTLGKEFKETTANLLAPVIINAESRKGMQFIPQKTQYRSRHRLFPGGPESDAPRAQEGA
;
A
#
# COMPACT_ATOMS: atom_id res chain seq x y z
N MET A 1 -14.85 -25.49 -12.32
CA MET A 1 -14.67 -25.24 -12.30
C MET A 1 -14.29 -24.63 -12.02
N THR A 2 -14.59 -24.56 -11.88
CA THR A 2 -14.45 -24.05 -11.73
C THR A 2 -13.90 -23.43 -11.21
N ARG A 3 -14.18 -23.48 -11.03
CA ARG A 3 -13.98 -22.98 -10.57
C ARG A 3 -13.54 -22.26 -10.27
N ASN A 4 -13.59 -22.33 -10.30
CA ASN A 4 -13.44 -21.65 -10.13
C ASN A 4 -13.32 -20.92 -10.16
N LYS A 5 -13.71 -20.93 -10.39
CA LYS A 5 -13.96 -20.23 -10.49
C LYS A 5 -14.13 -19.51 -9.91
N LYS A 6 -14.51 -19.57 -9.30
CA LYS A 6 -14.82 -18.91 -8.84
C LYS A 6 -14.37 -18.23 -8.34
N LYS A 7 -14.14 -18.48 -8.14
CA LYS A 7 -13.87 -17.69 -7.90
C LYS A 7 -13.76 -16.65 -8.32
N GLU A 8 -13.52 -16.93 -8.89
CA GLU A 8 -13.27 -15.88 -9.49
C GLU A 8 -14.19 -14.93 -9.50
N THR A 9 -15.02 -15.32 -9.60
CA THR A 9 -16.00 -14.35 -9.54
C THR A 9 -16.63 -14.41 -8.25
N ASP A 10 -15.93 -13.88 -7.32
CA ASP A 10 -16.52 -13.52 -6.08
C ASP A 10 -17.61 -12.54 -6.40
N PRO A 11 -18.84 -12.77 -5.94
CA PRO A 11 -19.94 -11.87 -6.27
C PRO A 11 -19.72 -10.46 -5.77
N GLY A 12 -18.83 -10.25 -4.81
CA GLY A 12 -18.56 -8.91 -4.37
C GLY A 12 -17.57 -8.15 -5.20
N LEU A 13 -16.97 -8.77 -6.22
CA LEU A 13 -15.95 -8.11 -7.02
C LEU A 13 -16.56 -7.51 -8.27
N ASP A 14 -16.27 -6.23 -8.46
CA ASP A 14 -16.76 -5.47 -9.59
C ASP A 14 -15.56 -5.05 -10.40
N ARG A 15 -15.46 -5.53 -11.62
CA ARG A 15 -14.30 -5.27 -12.46
C ARG A 15 -14.11 -3.79 -12.76
N SER A 16 -15.15 -3.00 -12.62
CA SER A 16 -15.00 -1.56 -12.80
C SER A 16 -14.18 -0.95 -11.67
N LYS A 17 -13.94 -1.69 -10.61
CA LYS A 17 -13.15 -1.20 -9.49
C LYS A 17 -11.71 -1.69 -9.51
N ILE A 18 -11.30 -2.35 -10.58
CA ILE A 18 -9.91 -2.77 -10.71
C ILE A 18 -9.00 -1.56 -10.76
N ILE A 19 -7.89 -1.67 -10.05
CA ILE A 19 -6.84 -0.66 -10.06
C ILE A 19 -5.69 -1.23 -10.86
N THR A 20 -5.21 -0.48 -11.85
CA THR A 20 -4.16 -0.92 -12.75
C THR A 20 -2.83 -0.34 -12.31
N PHE A 21 -1.87 -1.22 -12.08
CA PHE A 21 -0.49 -0.84 -11.80
C PHE A 21 0.30 -1.14 -13.08
N ALA A 22 0.55 -0.13 -13.88
CA ALA A 22 1.11 -0.33 -15.23
C ALA A 22 2.40 -1.11 -15.22
N ASP A 23 3.25 -0.90 -14.21
CA ASP A 23 4.52 -1.60 -14.10
C ASP A 23 4.48 -2.70 -13.05
N GLY A 24 3.30 -3.03 -12.55
CA GLY A 24 3.19 -3.97 -11.43
C GLY A 24 3.75 -3.35 -10.18
N ILE A 25 4.06 -4.22 -9.22
CA ILE A 25 4.71 -3.81 -7.98
C ILE A 25 6.04 -4.54 -7.96
N PRO A 26 7.15 -3.90 -7.55
CA PRO A 26 8.44 -4.59 -7.49
C PRO A 26 8.32 -5.95 -6.83
N ALA A 27 8.94 -6.95 -7.41
CA ALA A 27 8.86 -8.37 -7.08
C ALA A 27 7.60 -9.04 -7.61
N PHE A 28 6.61 -8.27 -8.09
CA PHE A 28 5.36 -8.83 -8.61
C PHE A 28 4.99 -8.10 -9.90
N GLU A 29 5.96 -7.92 -10.78
CA GLU A 29 5.78 -7.08 -11.97
C GLU A 29 4.76 -7.64 -12.95
N ASN A 30 4.48 -8.94 -12.89
CA ASN A 30 3.49 -9.53 -13.77
C ASN A 30 2.06 -9.39 -13.25
N GLU A 31 1.90 -8.91 -12.02
CA GLU A 31 0.57 -8.71 -11.44
C GLU A 31 0.25 -7.23 -11.60
N LYS A 32 -0.68 -6.93 -12.49
CA LYS A 32 -0.94 -5.53 -12.82
C LYS A 32 -2.35 -5.07 -12.49
N GLU A 33 -3.22 -5.97 -12.10
CA GLU A 33 -4.60 -5.63 -11.78
C GLU A 33 -4.92 -6.06 -10.37
N TYR A 34 -5.47 -5.14 -9.60
CA TYR A 34 -5.72 -5.37 -8.19
C TYR A 34 -7.06 -4.81 -7.77
N TYR A 35 -7.56 -5.36 -6.68
CA TYR A 35 -8.70 -4.78 -5.95
C TYR A 35 -8.20 -4.28 -4.61
N LEU A 36 -8.78 -3.18 -4.15
CA LEU A 36 -8.45 -2.60 -2.85
C LEU A 36 -9.64 -2.81 -1.92
N PHE A 37 -9.39 -3.42 -0.78
CA PHE A 37 -10.43 -3.66 0.21
C PHE A 37 -10.00 -3.16 1.57
N PRO A 38 -10.87 -2.47 2.30
CA PRO A 38 -10.56 -2.22 3.73
C PRO A 38 -10.69 -3.54 4.49
N LEU A 39 -9.90 -3.68 5.53
CA LEU A 39 -10.01 -4.84 6.41
C LEU A 39 -11.38 -4.89 7.06
N GLN A 40 -11.82 -3.75 7.52
CA GLN A 40 -13.16 -3.52 8.05
C GLN A 40 -13.51 -2.09 7.71
N GLU A 41 -14.79 -1.78 7.73
CA GLU A 41 -15.21 -0.42 7.48
C GLU A 41 -14.57 0.51 8.52
N GLY A 42 -13.94 1.57 8.06
CA GLY A 42 -13.29 2.53 8.94
C GLY A 42 -11.93 2.12 9.46
N SER A 43 -11.45 0.94 9.10
CA SER A 43 -10.15 0.46 9.57
C SER A 43 -9.02 1.19 8.83
N PRO A 44 -7.85 1.39 9.47
CA PRO A 44 -6.68 1.90 8.77
C PRO A 44 -5.94 0.83 7.98
N PHE A 45 -6.40 -0.42 8.04
CA PHE A 45 -5.76 -1.52 7.33
C PHE A 45 -6.54 -1.88 6.08
N PHE A 46 -5.80 -2.25 5.02
CA PHE A 46 -6.38 -2.56 3.72
C PHE A 46 -5.67 -3.76 3.12
N TYR A 47 -6.36 -4.45 2.22
CA TYR A 47 -5.74 -5.47 1.39
C TYR A 47 -5.66 -4.97 -0.04
N LEU A 48 -4.56 -5.27 -0.70
CA LEU A 48 -4.44 -5.09 -2.14
C LEU A 48 -4.36 -6.49 -2.72
N LYS A 49 -5.42 -6.93 -3.35
CA LYS A 49 -5.57 -8.31 -3.79
C LYS A 49 -5.46 -8.38 -5.30
N SER A 50 -4.57 -9.23 -5.80
CA SER A 50 -4.45 -9.43 -7.25
C SER A 50 -5.77 -9.95 -7.81
N ALA A 51 -6.14 -9.46 -8.99
CA ALA A 51 -7.31 -9.94 -9.69
C ALA A 51 -7.05 -11.29 -10.37
N ASN A 52 -5.78 -11.68 -10.52
CA ASN A 52 -5.43 -12.81 -11.35
C ASN A 52 -4.67 -13.92 -10.62
N SER A 53 -4.37 -13.73 -9.34
CA SER A 53 -3.66 -14.75 -8.56
C SER A 53 -4.05 -14.63 -7.11
N ASP A 54 -3.42 -15.44 -6.28
CA ASP A 54 -3.68 -15.42 -4.84
C ASP A 54 -2.90 -14.35 -4.11
N LEU A 55 -2.10 -13.58 -4.81
CA LEU A 55 -1.29 -12.54 -4.18
C LEU A 55 -2.18 -11.53 -3.47
N CYS A 56 -1.88 -11.28 -2.21
CA CYS A 56 -2.64 -10.33 -1.41
C CYS A 56 -1.65 -9.61 -0.50
N LEU A 57 -1.61 -8.30 -0.59
CA LEU A 57 -0.69 -7.49 0.20
C LEU A 57 -1.48 -6.76 1.27
N LEU A 58 -0.99 -6.85 2.51
CA LEU A 58 -1.59 -6.10 3.60
C LEU A 58 -0.94 -4.71 3.62
N MET A 59 -1.77 -3.70 3.73
CA MET A 59 -1.32 -2.31 3.74
C MET A 59 -2.01 -1.55 4.86
N ALA A 60 -1.46 -0.39 5.16
CA ALA A 60 -2.08 0.51 6.14
C ALA A 60 -2.05 1.93 5.61
N ASP A 61 -2.95 2.75 6.15
CA ASP A 61 -2.87 4.20 5.99
C ASP A 61 -1.71 4.67 6.86
N PRO A 62 -0.61 5.14 6.28
CA PRO A 62 0.56 5.46 7.09
C PRO A 62 0.31 6.63 8.05
N PHE A 63 -0.60 7.53 7.71
CA PHE A 63 -0.82 8.71 8.56
C PHE A 63 -1.55 8.35 9.83
N SER A 64 -2.20 7.19 9.89
CA SER A 64 -2.83 6.72 11.11
C SER A 64 -1.81 6.26 12.14
N PHE A 65 -0.61 5.89 11.70
CA PHE A 65 0.43 5.35 12.58
C PHE A 65 1.65 6.26 12.66
N PHE A 66 1.88 7.06 11.63
CA PHE A 66 3.02 7.95 11.55
C PHE A 66 2.52 9.33 11.15
N PRO A 67 1.98 10.09 12.12
CA PRO A 67 1.31 11.35 11.77
C PRO A 67 2.22 12.37 11.12
N ASP A 68 3.53 12.24 11.34
CA ASP A 68 4.48 13.18 10.75
C ASP A 68 5.03 12.70 9.41
N TYR A 69 4.52 11.61 8.89
CA TYR A 69 4.98 11.08 7.61
C TYR A 69 4.70 12.11 6.51
N GLN A 70 5.69 12.34 5.68
CA GLN A 70 5.58 13.31 4.59
C GLN A 70 5.95 12.66 3.28
N ILE A 71 5.20 12.98 2.25
CA ILE A 71 5.44 12.47 0.93
C ILE A 71 5.15 13.57 -0.08
N ASP A 72 6.00 13.66 -1.09
CA ASP A 72 5.79 14.60 -2.18
C ASP A 72 5.27 13.85 -3.39
N PHE A 73 4.50 14.54 -4.21
CA PHE A 73 3.96 13.96 -5.44
C PHE A 73 4.60 14.69 -6.62
N PRO A 74 5.74 14.21 -7.12
CA PRO A 74 6.38 14.86 -8.26
C PRO A 74 5.55 14.67 -9.52
N ASP A 75 5.75 15.58 -10.49
CA ASP A 75 4.95 15.57 -11.71
C ASP A 75 4.96 14.24 -12.44
N PRO A 76 6.09 13.54 -12.58
CA PRO A 76 6.03 12.24 -13.26
C PRO A 76 5.10 11.23 -12.57
N LEU A 77 5.05 11.25 -11.26
CA LEU A 77 4.14 10.39 -10.52
C LEU A 77 2.70 10.76 -10.83
N LEU A 78 2.40 12.04 -10.83
CA LEU A 78 1.03 12.50 -11.12
C LEU A 78 0.61 12.11 -12.52
N GLU A 79 1.54 12.16 -13.49
CA GLU A 79 1.23 11.74 -14.84
C GLU A 79 0.90 10.26 -14.92
N VAL A 80 1.71 9.44 -14.28
CA VAL A 80 1.46 7.99 -14.31
C VAL A 80 0.11 7.68 -13.71
N LEU A 81 -0.28 8.42 -12.68
CA LEU A 81 -1.54 8.17 -11.99
C LEU A 81 -2.73 8.89 -12.62
N GLY A 82 -2.50 9.66 -13.67
CA GLY A 82 -3.58 10.37 -14.33
C GLY A 82 -4.22 11.43 -13.46
N ALA A 83 -3.44 12.01 -12.54
CA ALA A 83 -4.00 12.96 -11.58
C ALA A 83 -4.03 14.39 -12.09
N GLY A 84 -3.22 14.72 -13.09
CA GLY A 84 -3.12 16.09 -13.54
C GLY A 84 -2.64 16.97 -12.42
N GLU A 85 -3.33 18.07 -12.21
CA GLU A 85 -2.93 19.00 -11.16
C GLU A 85 -3.61 18.74 -9.84
N SER A 86 -4.55 17.82 -9.80
CA SER A 86 -5.32 17.58 -8.58
C SER A 86 -4.79 16.37 -7.84
N THR A 87 -4.51 16.52 -6.56
CA THR A 87 -4.13 15.40 -5.72
C THR A 87 -5.29 14.92 -4.86
N ALA A 88 -6.49 15.45 -5.09
CA ALA A 88 -7.63 15.15 -4.22
C ALA A 88 -8.02 13.67 -4.22
N GLY A 89 -7.84 12.99 -5.35
CA GLY A 89 -8.20 11.57 -5.44
C GLY A 89 -7.09 10.62 -5.05
N LEU A 90 -5.94 11.12 -4.62
CA LEU A 90 -4.81 10.26 -4.32
C LEU A 90 -4.90 9.69 -2.91
N MET A 91 -4.68 8.39 -2.81
CA MET A 91 -4.64 7.68 -1.54
C MET A 91 -3.23 7.11 -1.35
N VAL A 92 -2.71 7.20 -0.15
CA VAL A 92 -1.36 6.75 0.16
C VAL A 92 -1.46 5.58 1.13
N PHE A 93 -0.73 4.51 0.82
CA PHE A 93 -0.68 3.33 1.67
C PHE A 93 0.77 2.90 1.87
N CYS A 94 1.03 2.21 2.96
CA CYS A 94 2.33 1.56 3.14
C CYS A 94 2.12 0.05 3.25
N ILE A 95 2.98 -0.70 2.59
CA ILE A 95 2.91 -2.15 2.63
C ILE A 95 3.48 -2.62 3.96
N LEU A 96 2.82 -3.58 4.58
CA LEU A 96 3.20 -4.10 5.88
C LEU A 96 3.87 -5.45 5.74
N THR A 97 4.86 -5.68 6.59
CA THR A 97 5.47 -6.99 6.75
C THR A 97 5.13 -7.49 8.15
N LEU A 98 4.42 -8.61 8.20
CA LEU A 98 4.01 -9.16 9.48
C LEU A 98 5.18 -9.87 10.14
N GLY A 99 5.35 -9.66 11.44
CA GLY A 99 6.32 -10.40 12.21
C GLY A 99 5.70 -11.66 12.79
N LYS A 100 6.40 -12.29 13.71
CA LYS A 100 5.87 -13.48 14.38
C LYS A 100 4.59 -13.14 15.12
N GLU A 101 4.55 -11.96 15.72
CA GLU A 101 3.35 -11.45 16.35
C GLU A 101 2.97 -10.17 15.66
N PHE A 102 1.69 -9.86 15.68
CA PHE A 102 1.21 -8.68 14.99
C PHE A 102 1.89 -7.41 15.51
N LYS A 103 2.22 -7.37 16.78
CA LYS A 103 2.89 -6.19 17.33
C LYS A 103 4.29 -5.98 16.75
N GLU A 104 4.86 -6.98 16.08
CA GLU A 104 6.16 -6.86 15.44
C GLU A 104 6.07 -6.42 13.99
N THR A 105 4.88 -6.11 13.52
CA THR A 105 4.67 -5.70 12.14
C THR A 105 5.44 -4.42 11.82
N THR A 106 6.02 -4.39 10.63
CA THR A 106 6.72 -3.19 10.16
C THR A 106 6.05 -2.66 8.91
N ALA A 107 6.25 -1.37 8.67
CA ALA A 107 5.68 -0.67 7.53
C ALA A 107 6.80 -0.17 6.64
N ASN A 108 6.58 -0.29 5.34
CA ASN A 108 7.53 0.23 4.35
C ASN A 108 7.17 1.68 4.03
N LEU A 109 7.86 2.61 4.68
CA LEU A 109 7.64 4.03 4.44
C LEU A 109 8.57 4.59 3.36
N LEU A 110 9.56 3.79 2.94
CA LEU A 110 10.45 4.18 1.87
C LEU A 110 9.73 4.18 0.52
N ALA A 111 8.85 3.22 0.31
CA ALA A 111 8.23 3.01 -1.00
C ALA A 111 6.72 2.87 -0.84
N PRO A 112 6.01 3.99 -0.65
CA PRO A 112 4.56 3.93 -0.48
C PRO A 112 3.85 3.51 -1.76
N VAL A 113 2.65 2.99 -1.60
CA VAL A 113 1.75 2.68 -2.70
C VAL A 113 0.79 3.87 -2.82
N ILE A 114 0.72 4.45 -4.00
CA ILE A 114 -0.15 5.59 -4.27
C ILE A 114 -1.21 5.13 -5.26
N ILE A 115 -2.47 5.38 -4.93
CA ILE A 115 -3.59 4.97 -5.78
C ILE A 115 -4.45 6.20 -6.04
N ASN A 116 -4.77 6.42 -7.32
CA ASN A 116 -5.70 7.47 -7.69
C ASN A 116 -7.07 6.85 -7.83
N ALA A 117 -7.98 7.19 -6.93
CA ALA A 117 -9.30 6.60 -6.90
C ALA A 117 -10.11 6.98 -8.15
N GLU A 118 -9.82 8.12 -8.75
CA GLU A 118 -10.58 8.57 -9.91
C GLU A 118 -10.16 7.87 -11.19
N SER A 119 -8.86 7.75 -11.42
CA SER A 119 -8.37 7.12 -12.65
C SER A 119 -8.20 5.62 -12.50
N ARG A 120 -8.23 5.12 -11.27
CA ARG A 120 -8.02 3.70 -10.97
C ARG A 120 -6.64 3.23 -11.40
N LYS A 121 -5.65 4.08 -11.16
CA LYS A 121 -4.26 3.74 -11.42
C LYS A 121 -3.49 3.80 -10.12
N GLY A 122 -2.53 2.91 -9.99
CA GLY A 122 -1.69 2.87 -8.81
C GLY A 122 -0.25 2.62 -9.17
N MET A 123 0.64 2.92 -8.23
CA MET A 123 2.04 2.56 -8.37
C MET A 123 2.69 2.56 -7.00
N GLN A 124 3.77 1.81 -6.87
CA GLN A 124 4.64 1.90 -5.70
C GLN A 124 5.74 2.89 -6.06
N PHE A 125 5.83 3.96 -5.28
CA PHE A 125 6.70 5.08 -5.61
C PHE A 125 7.91 5.08 -4.70
N ILE A 126 9.11 5.19 -5.26
CA ILE A 126 10.34 5.25 -4.49
C ILE A 126 10.94 6.63 -4.72
N PRO A 127 10.92 7.51 -3.71
CA PRO A 127 11.48 8.84 -3.87
C PRO A 127 12.98 8.78 -4.04
N GLN A 128 13.54 9.78 -4.73
CA GLN A 128 14.97 9.83 -4.91
C GLN A 128 15.70 10.10 -3.61
N LYS A 129 15.12 10.92 -2.76
CA LYS A 129 15.72 11.25 -1.48
C LYS A 129 14.66 11.09 -0.41
N THR A 130 15.00 10.36 0.63
CA THR A 130 14.07 10.15 1.72
C THR A 130 14.84 9.74 2.96
N GLN A 131 14.32 10.13 4.10
CA GLN A 131 14.84 9.68 5.39
C GLN A 131 14.17 8.38 5.82
N TYR A 132 13.14 7.95 5.09
CA TYR A 132 12.39 6.78 5.50
C TYR A 132 13.05 5.50 5.04
N ARG A 133 12.72 4.40 5.70
CA ARG A 133 13.29 3.09 5.42
C ARG A 133 12.19 2.12 5.09
N SER A 134 12.57 0.95 4.63
CA SER A 134 11.61 -0.07 4.23
C SER A 134 10.99 -0.79 5.42
N ARG A 135 11.50 -0.58 6.64
CA ARG A 135 10.94 -1.22 7.82
C ARG A 135 10.91 -0.25 8.98
N HIS A 136 9.73 0.24 9.30
CA HIS A 136 9.47 1.04 10.48
C HIS A 136 8.47 0.27 11.33
N ARG A 137 8.72 0.17 12.60
CA ARG A 137 7.79 -0.54 13.48
C ARG A 137 6.45 0.19 13.49
N LEU A 138 5.38 -0.58 13.25
CA LEU A 138 4.05 -0.01 13.23
C LEU A 138 3.58 0.30 14.65
N PHE A 139 4.00 -0.53 15.60
CA PHE A 139 3.60 -0.39 17.00
C PHE A 139 4.86 -0.22 17.85
N PRO A 140 5.32 1.02 18.06
CA PRO A 140 6.62 1.22 18.70
C PRO A 140 6.58 1.13 20.23
N GLY A 141 5.51 0.75 20.82
CA GLY A 141 5.36 0.87 22.24
C GLY A 141 6.07 -0.12 23.12
N GLY A 142 6.71 -1.12 22.60
CA GLY A 142 7.41 -2.07 23.46
C GLY A 142 8.69 -1.49 24.03
N PRO A 143 9.15 -1.99 25.17
CA PRO A 143 10.38 -1.46 25.76
C PRO A 143 11.57 -1.55 24.83
N GLU A 144 11.68 -2.63 24.11
CA GLU A 144 12.81 -2.80 23.25
C GLU A 144 12.70 -1.97 22.00
N SER A 145 11.53 -1.49 21.65
CA SER A 145 11.37 -0.73 20.44
C SER A 145 11.94 0.64 20.56
N ASP A 146 12.19 1.09 21.76
CA ASP A 146 12.64 2.42 21.87
C ASP A 146 14.04 2.55 21.71
N ALA A 147 14.54 1.68 21.77
CA ALA A 147 15.80 1.81 21.43
C ALA A 147 16.13 2.34 20.17
N PRO A 148 15.55 2.62 20.13
CA PRO A 148 15.73 2.88 19.20
C PRO A 148 15.97 3.27 18.45
N ARG A 149 15.69 3.20 18.63
CA ARG A 149 15.63 3.28 17.90
C ARG A 149 15.66 4.06 17.38
N ALA A 150 15.47 4.22 17.99
CA ALA A 150 15.35 4.72 17.43
C ALA A 150 16.03 5.33 17.01
N GLN A 151 16.17 5.15 17.28
CA GLN A 151 16.63 5.24 16.88
C GLN A 151 16.89 5.30 16.15
N GLU A 152 16.49 5.20 16.36
CA GLU A 152 16.53 5.08 15.52
C GLU A 152 16.44 5.70 14.82
N GLY A 153 16.24 5.92 15.11
CA GLY A 153 16.04 6.22 14.38
C GLY A 153 16.13 6.76 14.00
N ALA A 154 15.99 6.80 14.24
CA ALA A 154 16.09 7.06 13.89
C ALA A 154 16.41 7.08 13.70
#